data_4b4e7b15683ca9b9745a2b0f2f82d8c7
#
_entry.id   4b4e7b15683ca9b9745a2b0f2f82d8c7
#
_cell.length_a   1.000
_cell.length_b   1.000
_cell.length_c   1.000
_cell.angle_alpha   90.00
_cell.angle_beta   90.00
_cell.angle_gamma   90.00
#
_symmetry.space_group_name_H-M   'P 1'
#
loop_
_entity.id
_entity.type
_entity.pdbx_description
1 polymer ?
#
loop_
_entity_poly.entity_id
_entity_poly.type
_entity_poly.pdbx_seq_one_letter_code
_entity_poly.pdbx_strand_id
1 'polypeptide(L)'
;MTSLSTRAKRMLRRAVAALCACACVFAVSACGADDADGKIRIGIKFDQPGLGFKKNGTYVGFDVDVAKYVAKKLGYSEDQIVWKEAPSKQREAMLQNGDVDYIVASYSITDERKKVVDFAGPYFVAGQDLLVRKDEK
;
A
#
# COMPACT_ATOMS: atom_id res chain seq x y z
N MET A 1 56.13 -20.89 -26.24
CA MET A 1 55.43 -20.85 -24.93
C MET A 1 55.96 -19.71 -24.12
N THR A 2 55.33 -18.56 -24.18
CA THR A 2 55.81 -17.30 -23.58
C THR A 2 55.26 -17.20 -22.15
N SER A 3 56.19 -17.34 -21.14
CA SER A 3 55.90 -17.19 -19.75
C SER A 3 55.66 -15.70 -19.43
N LEU A 4 54.43 -15.33 -19.06
CA LEU A 4 54.12 -14.00 -18.60
C LEU A 4 54.86 -13.74 -17.24
N SER A 5 55.59 -12.64 -17.19
CA SER A 5 56.35 -12.19 -16.06
C SER A 5 55.46 -12.07 -14.80
N THR A 6 56.00 -12.44 -13.65
CA THR A 6 55.36 -12.43 -12.32
C THR A 6 54.79 -11.05 -11.95
N ARG A 7 55.34 -9.97 -12.51
CA ARG A 7 54.81 -8.60 -12.34
C ARG A 7 53.49 -8.36 -13.07
N ALA A 8 53.34 -8.91 -14.29
CA ALA A 8 52.11 -8.80 -15.06
C ALA A 8 50.93 -9.55 -14.38
N LYS A 9 51.19 -10.71 -13.79
CA LYS A 9 50.18 -11.49 -13.01
C LYS A 9 49.72 -10.77 -11.74
N ARG A 10 50.62 -10.00 -11.08
CA ARG A 10 50.24 -9.20 -9.89
C ARG A 10 49.42 -7.97 -10.25
N MET A 11 49.72 -7.31 -11.37
CA MET A 11 48.91 -6.16 -11.86
C MET A 11 47.54 -6.60 -12.30
N LEU A 12 47.40 -7.72 -13.03
CA LEU A 12 46.13 -8.26 -13.45
C LEU A 12 45.24 -8.66 -12.27
N ARG A 13 45.79 -9.28 -11.22
CA ARG A 13 45.08 -9.62 -9.98
C ARG A 13 44.58 -8.39 -9.23
N ARG A 14 45.35 -7.30 -9.20
CA ARG A 14 44.96 -6.04 -8.58
C ARG A 14 43.86 -5.30 -9.36
N ALA A 15 43.90 -5.35 -10.69
CA ALA A 15 42.87 -4.78 -11.54
C ALA A 15 41.51 -5.53 -11.41
N VAL A 16 41.53 -6.87 -11.35
CA VAL A 16 40.33 -7.68 -11.16
C VAL A 16 39.75 -7.48 -9.76
N ALA A 17 40.56 -7.35 -8.71
CA ALA A 17 40.09 -7.08 -7.36
C ALA A 17 39.45 -5.68 -7.22
N ALA A 18 39.93 -4.67 -7.94
CA ALA A 18 39.37 -3.32 -7.94
C ALA A 18 38.04 -3.25 -8.70
N LEU A 19 37.87 -4.02 -9.78
CA LEU A 19 36.61 -4.09 -10.51
C LEU A 19 35.49 -4.80 -9.71
N CYS A 20 35.82 -5.84 -8.94
CA CYS A 20 34.85 -6.51 -8.08
C CYS A 20 34.40 -5.64 -6.89
N ALA A 21 35.25 -4.75 -6.37
CA ALA A 21 34.86 -3.86 -5.28
C ALA A 21 33.90 -2.75 -5.71
N CYS A 22 33.95 -2.29 -6.95
CA CYS A 22 33.00 -1.30 -7.50
C CYS A 22 31.64 -1.88 -7.85
N ALA A 23 31.52 -3.19 -8.12
CA ALA A 23 30.26 -3.83 -8.46
C ALA A 23 29.35 -4.07 -7.24
N CYS A 24 29.88 -4.03 -6.01
CA CYS A 24 29.11 -4.29 -4.78
C CYS A 24 28.41 -3.04 -4.21
N VAL A 25 28.66 -1.83 -4.73
CA VAL A 25 28.08 -0.58 -4.19
C VAL A 25 26.71 -0.26 -4.80
N PHE A 26 26.29 -0.94 -5.86
CA PHE A 26 24.98 -0.69 -6.53
C PHE A 26 23.87 -1.70 -6.17
N ALA A 27 24.10 -2.61 -5.21
CA ALA A 27 23.13 -3.67 -4.88
C ALA A 27 22.34 -3.41 -3.58
N VAL A 28 22.24 -2.18 -3.08
CA VAL A 28 21.47 -1.87 -1.85
C VAL A 28 20.36 -0.86 -2.15
N SER A 29 19.56 -1.12 -3.17
CA SER A 29 18.35 -0.32 -3.43
C SER A 29 17.25 -1.17 -4.05
N ALA A 30 16.94 -2.34 -3.46
CA ALA A 30 15.81 -3.14 -3.91
C ALA A 30 15.20 -3.89 -2.73
N CYS A 31 14.66 -3.14 -1.76
CA CYS A 31 13.64 -3.61 -0.83
C CYS A 31 12.77 -2.41 -0.46
N GLY A 32 12.03 -1.90 -1.43
CA GLY A 32 10.85 -1.10 -1.27
C GLY A 32 9.84 -1.77 -2.18
N ALA A 33 8.66 -2.10 -1.67
CA ALA A 33 7.56 -2.59 -2.50
C ALA A 33 7.35 -1.58 -3.64
N ASP A 34 7.53 -2.06 -4.85
CA ASP A 34 7.50 -1.25 -6.06
C ASP A 34 6.13 -0.60 -6.28
N ASP A 35 6.00 0.66 -5.88
CA ASP A 35 5.14 1.60 -6.59
C ASP A 35 5.88 2.02 -7.87
N ALA A 36 5.98 1.12 -8.81
CA ALA A 36 6.66 1.32 -10.09
C ALA A 36 6.04 2.47 -10.92
N ASP A 37 4.94 3.07 -10.46
CA ASP A 37 4.16 4.10 -11.14
C ASP A 37 3.96 5.39 -10.32
N GLY A 38 4.50 5.49 -9.10
CA GLY A 38 4.27 6.65 -8.21
C GLY A 38 2.79 6.84 -7.85
N LYS A 39 2.00 5.78 -7.81
CA LYS A 39 0.56 5.78 -7.49
C LYS A 39 0.31 5.05 -6.18
N ILE A 40 -0.76 5.44 -5.49
CA ILE A 40 -1.22 4.79 -4.27
C ILE A 40 -2.58 4.11 -4.52
N ARG A 41 -2.70 2.84 -4.18
CA ARG A 41 -3.92 2.04 -4.37
C ARG A 41 -4.72 2.04 -3.08
N ILE A 42 -5.92 2.64 -3.12
CA ILE A 42 -6.76 2.79 -1.94
C ILE A 42 -8.03 1.97 -2.08
N GLY A 43 -8.23 1.05 -1.15
CA GLY A 43 -9.46 0.30 -1.01
C GLY A 43 -10.56 1.17 -0.39
N ILE A 44 -11.71 1.26 -1.07
CA ILE A 44 -12.83 2.08 -0.63
C ILE A 44 -14.15 1.30 -0.72
N LYS A 45 -15.07 1.56 0.19
CA LYS A 45 -16.44 1.10 0.06
C LYS A 45 -17.14 1.91 -1.04
N PHE A 46 -18.05 1.28 -1.78
CA PHE A 46 -18.61 1.88 -3.00
C PHE A 46 -20.16 1.94 -3.02
N ASP A 47 -20.80 1.34 -2.02
CA ASP A 47 -22.26 1.17 -1.92
C ASP A 47 -22.87 1.75 -0.63
N GLN A 48 -22.14 2.64 0.07
CA GLN A 48 -22.60 3.32 1.29
C GLN A 48 -22.73 4.83 1.06
N PRO A 49 -23.94 5.34 0.72
CA PRO A 49 -24.16 6.78 0.55
C PRO A 49 -23.72 7.60 1.77
N GLY A 50 -23.02 8.71 1.53
CA GLY A 50 -22.48 9.57 2.58
C GLY A 50 -21.13 9.14 3.16
N LEU A 51 -20.76 7.87 3.05
CA LEU A 51 -19.47 7.33 3.50
C LEU A 51 -18.55 6.99 2.32
N GLY A 52 -18.59 5.76 1.82
CA GLY A 52 -17.90 5.36 0.60
C GLY A 52 -18.92 4.99 -0.48
N PHE A 53 -19.12 5.86 -1.45
CA PHE A 53 -20.14 5.69 -2.46
C PHE A 53 -19.64 5.99 -3.87
N LYS A 54 -19.96 5.13 -4.83
CA LYS A 54 -19.66 5.35 -6.25
C LYS A 54 -20.88 5.96 -6.94
N LYS A 55 -20.78 7.24 -7.30
CA LYS A 55 -21.82 7.99 -8.01
C LYS A 55 -21.32 8.39 -9.38
N ASN A 56 -21.98 7.93 -10.44
CA ASN A 56 -21.62 8.27 -11.83
C ASN A 56 -20.12 8.04 -12.16
N GLY A 57 -19.57 6.93 -11.67
CA GLY A 57 -18.15 6.60 -11.89
C GLY A 57 -17.15 7.25 -10.94
N THR A 58 -17.57 8.20 -10.11
CA THR A 58 -16.73 8.91 -9.14
C THR A 58 -17.01 8.44 -7.72
N TYR A 59 -15.97 8.29 -6.93
CA TYR A 59 -16.10 7.99 -5.50
C TYR A 59 -16.30 9.27 -4.71
N VAL A 60 -17.28 9.27 -3.80
CA VAL A 60 -17.68 10.41 -2.98
C VAL A 60 -18.06 9.96 -1.56
N GLY A 61 -17.97 10.87 -0.60
CA GLY A 61 -18.39 10.68 0.79
C GLY A 61 -17.24 10.76 1.79
N PHE A 62 -17.58 10.69 3.06
CA PHE A 62 -16.66 10.93 4.17
C PHE A 62 -15.42 10.02 4.14
N ASP A 63 -15.59 8.72 3.90
CA ASP A 63 -14.46 7.79 3.79
C ASP A 63 -13.52 8.17 2.64
N VAL A 64 -14.07 8.68 1.54
CA VAL A 64 -13.29 9.13 0.38
C VAL A 64 -12.48 10.39 0.72
N ASP A 65 -13.08 11.33 1.47
CA ASP A 65 -12.39 12.54 1.91
C ASP A 65 -11.28 12.23 2.90
N VAL A 66 -11.51 11.29 3.84
CA VAL A 66 -10.47 10.77 4.74
C VAL A 66 -9.34 10.10 3.95
N ALA A 67 -9.67 9.27 2.96
CA ALA A 67 -8.68 8.60 2.13
C ALA A 67 -7.80 9.61 1.37
N LYS A 68 -8.40 10.62 0.74
CA LYS A 68 -7.67 11.71 0.07
C LYS A 68 -6.77 12.49 1.03
N TYR A 69 -7.28 12.79 2.22
CA TYR A 69 -6.49 13.47 3.26
C TYR A 69 -5.24 12.67 3.64
N VAL A 70 -5.40 11.36 3.86
CA VAL A 70 -4.28 10.47 4.19
C VAL A 70 -3.28 10.39 3.02
N ALA A 71 -3.76 10.16 1.79
CA ALA A 71 -2.90 10.14 0.60
C ALA A 71 -2.07 11.42 0.48
N LYS A 72 -2.71 12.59 0.64
CA LYS A 72 -2.02 13.89 0.63
C LYS A 72 -0.95 14.00 1.72
N LYS A 73 -1.21 13.49 2.93
CA LYS A 73 -0.21 13.48 4.02
C LYS A 73 0.95 12.54 3.75
N LEU A 74 0.74 11.49 2.98
CA LEU A 74 1.77 10.57 2.50
C LEU A 74 2.54 11.10 1.28
N GLY A 75 2.17 12.28 0.76
CA GLY A 75 2.86 12.93 -0.36
C GLY A 75 2.27 12.67 -1.75
N TYR A 76 1.11 12.01 -1.82
CA TYR A 76 0.43 11.72 -3.09
C TYR A 76 -0.59 12.81 -3.42
N SER A 77 -0.67 13.18 -4.70
CA SER A 77 -1.75 14.01 -5.25
C SER A 77 -2.99 13.16 -5.60
N GLU A 78 -4.12 13.80 -5.82
CA GLU A 78 -5.38 13.06 -6.09
C GLU A 78 -5.36 12.25 -7.38
N ASP A 79 -4.63 12.69 -8.39
CA ASP A 79 -4.42 11.99 -9.67
C ASP A 79 -3.53 10.75 -9.55
N GLN A 80 -2.76 10.64 -8.46
CA GLN A 80 -1.97 9.45 -8.14
C GLN A 80 -2.78 8.39 -7.39
N ILE A 81 -4.02 8.67 -7.01
CA ILE A 81 -4.86 7.70 -6.29
C ILE A 81 -5.50 6.72 -7.28
N VAL A 82 -5.25 5.45 -7.07
CA VAL A 82 -5.94 4.35 -7.77
C VAL A 82 -7.00 3.76 -6.83
N TRP A 83 -8.25 4.04 -7.12
CA TRP A 83 -9.36 3.53 -6.32
C TRP A 83 -9.64 2.06 -6.61
N LYS A 84 -9.77 1.26 -5.56
CA LYS A 84 -10.18 -0.15 -5.60
C LYS A 84 -11.45 -0.36 -4.79
N GLU A 85 -12.43 -1.04 -5.36
CA GLU A 85 -13.62 -1.43 -4.61
C GLU A 85 -13.26 -2.51 -3.60
N ALA A 86 -13.50 -2.27 -2.31
CA ALA A 86 -13.12 -3.16 -1.22
C ALA A 86 -14.36 -3.70 -0.49
N PRO A 87 -14.98 -4.77 -1.02
CA PRO A 87 -16.08 -5.47 -0.36
C PRO A 87 -15.65 -6.00 1.01
N SER A 88 -16.55 -5.96 2.01
CA SER A 88 -16.21 -6.25 3.40
C SER A 88 -15.52 -7.61 3.61
N LYS A 89 -15.87 -8.62 2.82
CA LYS A 89 -15.30 -9.98 2.93
C LYS A 89 -13.92 -10.16 2.29
N GLN A 90 -13.44 -9.17 1.52
CA GLN A 90 -12.18 -9.27 0.76
C GLN A 90 -11.08 -8.39 1.32
N ARG A 91 -11.37 -7.52 2.29
CA ARG A 91 -10.45 -6.47 2.76
C ARG A 91 -9.13 -7.00 3.29
N GLU A 92 -9.20 -8.00 4.17
CA GLU A 92 -8.02 -8.63 4.75
C GLU A 92 -7.13 -9.25 3.65
N ALA A 93 -7.75 -10.00 2.73
CA ALA A 93 -7.02 -10.62 1.61
C ALA A 93 -6.42 -9.56 0.67
N MET A 94 -7.15 -8.49 0.36
CA MET A 94 -6.64 -7.41 -0.50
C MET A 94 -5.40 -6.72 0.10
N LEU A 95 -5.37 -6.53 1.42
CA LEU A 95 -4.21 -5.98 2.12
C LEU A 95 -3.04 -6.97 2.14
N GLN A 96 -3.30 -8.23 2.49
CA GLN A 96 -2.27 -9.27 2.57
C GLN A 96 -1.63 -9.58 1.21
N ASN A 97 -2.42 -9.55 0.13
CA ASN A 97 -1.94 -9.78 -1.23
C ASN A 97 -1.25 -8.55 -1.85
N GLY A 98 -1.34 -7.36 -1.20
CA GLY A 98 -0.83 -6.13 -1.77
C GLY A 98 -1.67 -5.59 -2.95
N ASP A 99 -2.95 -5.95 -3.04
CA ASP A 99 -3.86 -5.40 -4.06
C ASP A 99 -4.18 -3.93 -3.79
N VAL A 100 -4.06 -3.51 -2.53
CA VAL A 100 -4.23 -2.14 -2.03
C VAL A 100 -3.16 -1.82 -0.99
N ASP A 101 -2.79 -0.55 -0.88
CA ASP A 101 -1.80 -0.06 0.08
C ASP A 101 -2.46 0.24 1.44
N TYR A 102 -3.70 0.71 1.43
CA TYR A 102 -4.56 0.81 2.61
C TYR A 102 -6.04 0.83 2.24
N ILE A 103 -6.90 0.69 3.24
CA ILE A 103 -8.35 0.70 3.09
C ILE A 103 -8.97 1.73 4.02
N VAL A 104 -9.89 2.54 3.50
CA VAL A 104 -10.76 3.44 4.28
C VAL A 104 -12.21 3.04 4.04
N ALA A 105 -12.89 2.63 5.09
CA ALA A 105 -14.27 2.15 5.00
C ALA A 105 -14.89 2.03 6.40
N SER A 106 -16.21 1.82 6.50
CA SER A 106 -16.85 1.31 7.71
C SER A 106 -16.27 -0.08 8.04
N TYR A 107 -15.13 -0.10 8.74
CA TYR A 107 -14.32 -1.27 8.99
C TYR A 107 -13.97 -1.35 10.47
N SER A 108 -14.75 -2.15 11.21
CA SER A 108 -14.59 -2.26 12.66
C SER A 108 -13.22 -2.82 13.02
N ILE A 109 -12.56 -2.16 13.95
CA ILE A 109 -11.31 -2.61 14.55
C ILE A 109 -11.65 -3.71 15.55
N THR A 110 -11.28 -4.96 15.25
CA THR A 110 -11.47 -6.12 16.13
C THR A 110 -10.15 -6.81 16.41
N ASP A 111 -10.08 -7.57 17.52
CA ASP A 111 -8.84 -8.28 17.88
C ASP A 111 -8.51 -9.40 16.88
N GLU A 112 -9.51 -10.03 16.26
CA GLU A 112 -9.32 -11.02 15.19
C GLU A 112 -8.66 -10.37 13.96
N ARG A 113 -9.15 -9.22 13.55
CA ARG A 113 -8.60 -8.49 12.39
C ARG A 113 -7.20 -7.96 12.64
N LYS A 114 -6.91 -7.48 13.85
CA LYS A 114 -5.56 -7.05 14.26
C LYS A 114 -4.51 -8.16 14.21
N LYS A 115 -4.91 -9.43 14.19
CA LYS A 115 -3.98 -10.55 14.02
C LYS A 115 -3.45 -10.67 12.59
N VAL A 116 -4.12 -10.09 11.61
CA VAL A 116 -3.84 -10.30 10.19
C VAL A 116 -3.61 -9.00 9.39
N VAL A 117 -4.06 -7.85 9.91
CA VAL A 117 -3.83 -6.52 9.32
C VAL A 117 -3.65 -5.48 10.43
N ASP A 118 -2.91 -4.42 10.12
CA ASP A 118 -2.74 -3.28 11.01
C ASP A 118 -3.85 -2.24 10.84
N PHE A 119 -4.11 -1.48 11.92
CA PHE A 119 -5.09 -0.41 11.93
C PHE A 119 -4.47 0.91 12.39
N ALA A 120 -4.83 1.99 11.71
CA ALA A 120 -4.63 3.37 12.15
C ALA A 120 -6.00 4.01 12.45
N GLY A 121 -6.12 4.71 13.55
CA GLY A 121 -7.37 5.33 13.97
C GLY A 121 -7.92 4.77 15.27
N PRO A 122 -9.22 4.86 15.58
CA PRO A 122 -10.37 5.09 14.65
C PRO A 122 -10.48 6.54 14.17
N TYR A 123 -10.96 6.75 12.96
CA TYR A 123 -11.34 8.07 12.45
C TYR A 123 -12.85 8.36 12.60
N PHE A 124 -13.62 7.35 12.98
CA PHE A 124 -15.05 7.44 13.26
C PHE A 124 -15.44 6.44 14.35
N VAL A 125 -16.26 6.87 15.31
CA VAL A 125 -16.78 6.01 16.38
C VAL A 125 -18.30 5.90 16.22
N ALA A 126 -18.82 4.69 16.12
CA ALA A 126 -20.24 4.41 16.02
C ALA A 126 -20.64 3.21 16.86
N GLY A 127 -21.89 3.18 17.28
CA GLY A 127 -22.56 2.02 17.85
C GLY A 127 -23.31 1.22 16.80
N GLN A 128 -23.77 0.03 17.19
CA GLN A 128 -24.73 -0.75 16.42
C GLN A 128 -26.13 -0.53 17.03
N ASP A 129 -27.13 -0.42 16.17
CA ASP A 129 -28.53 -0.32 16.55
C ASP A 129 -29.40 -1.15 15.62
N LEU A 130 -30.62 -1.43 16.00
CA LEU A 130 -31.60 -2.17 15.22
C LEU A 130 -32.58 -1.20 14.57
N LEU A 131 -32.61 -1.19 13.24
CA LEU A 131 -33.65 -0.50 12.51
C LEU A 131 -34.88 -1.40 12.42
N VAL A 132 -35.96 -1.01 13.10
CA VAL A 132 -37.25 -1.70 13.09
C VAL A 132 -38.32 -0.80 12.48
N ARG A 133 -39.44 -1.39 12.09
CA ARG A 133 -40.59 -0.59 11.66
C ARG A 133 -41.14 0.21 12.84
N LYS A 134 -41.74 1.36 12.54
CA LYS A 134 -42.21 2.33 13.54
C LYS A 134 -43.22 1.73 14.52
N ASP A 135 -43.98 0.72 14.12
CA ASP A 135 -45.02 0.02 14.88
C ASP A 135 -44.51 -1.26 15.59
N GLU A 136 -43.24 -1.63 15.38
CA GLU A 136 -42.59 -2.72 16.12
C GLU A 136 -41.85 -2.15 17.37
N LYS A 137 -42.22 -2.70 18.55
CA LYS A 137 -41.58 -2.38 19.84
C LYS A 137 -40.84 -3.59 20.39
#